data_f9ec149a142461afbe7761f84a48a24c
#
_entry.id   f9ec149a142461afbe7761f84a48a24c
#
_cell.length_a   1.000
_cell.length_b   1.000
_cell.length_c   1.000
_cell.angle_alpha   90.00
_cell.angle_beta   90.00
_cell.angle_gamma   90.00
#
_symmetry.space_group_name_H-M   'P 1'
#
loop_
_entity.id
_entity.type
_entity.pdbx_description
1 polymer ?
#
loop_
_entity_poly.entity_id
_entity_poly.type
_entity_poly.pdbx_seq_one_letter_code
_entity_poly.pdbx_strand_id
1 'polypeptide(L)'
;HELTALARNMKASDIHISEGLPLMFRIDGHLAEAPVQLSADETRSLILSLMDEAHREAITSERIDADFALVAPDGTRSRVNVFYQQGRAAATLRLLNDSIPTLEELGLPPVLKKLADEPRGLILVTGPTGSGKSTTLAAMIDHINKTRSDHIITIEDPIEYVYQGRRSLIHQREVGA
;
A
#
# COMPACT_ATOMS: atom_id res chain seq x y z
N HIS A 1 11.26 11.56 0.57
CA HIS A 1 12.08 10.34 0.74
C HIS A 1 12.33 10.00 2.19
N GLU A 2 12.76 10.98 2.99
CA GLU A 2 13.03 10.79 4.41
C GLU A 2 11.76 10.44 5.19
N LEU A 3 10.62 10.97 4.76
CA LEU A 3 9.34 10.79 5.44
C LEU A 3 8.82 9.34 5.34
N THR A 4 8.89 8.71 4.18
CA THR A 4 8.47 7.31 3.99
C THR A 4 9.38 6.36 4.75
N ALA A 5 10.70 6.59 4.73
CA ALA A 5 11.67 5.81 5.49
C ALA A 5 11.45 5.97 7.01
N LEU A 6 11.18 7.19 7.49
CA LEU A 6 10.86 7.45 8.89
C LEU A 6 9.59 6.74 9.32
N ALA A 7 8.52 6.84 8.54
CA ALA A 7 7.25 6.18 8.81
C ALA A 7 7.40 4.65 8.86
N ARG A 8 8.19 4.05 7.95
CA ARG A 8 8.52 2.62 7.99
C ARG A 8 9.27 2.21 9.25
N ASN A 9 10.30 2.98 9.63
CA ASN A 9 11.07 2.72 10.85
C ASN A 9 10.18 2.74 12.10
N MET A 10 9.14 3.58 12.09
CA MET A 10 8.14 3.68 13.16
C MET A 10 6.97 2.67 12.99
N LYS A 11 7.02 1.80 11.98
CA LYS A 11 5.96 0.81 11.66
C LYS A 11 4.60 1.46 11.40
N ALA A 12 4.59 2.65 10.84
CA ALA A 12 3.36 3.32 10.46
C ALA A 12 2.70 2.64 9.26
N SER A 13 1.38 2.51 9.29
CA SER A 13 0.57 2.04 8.16
C SER A 13 0.19 3.18 7.22
N ASP A 14 -0.04 4.37 7.77
CA ASP A 14 -0.47 5.54 7.00
C ASP A 14 0.27 6.80 7.46
N ILE A 15 0.46 7.72 6.52
CA ILE A 15 0.97 9.07 6.75
C ILE A 15 -0.16 10.04 6.40
N HIS A 16 -0.54 10.90 7.33
CA HIS A 16 -1.53 11.95 7.11
C HIS A 16 -0.84 13.31 7.11
N ILE A 17 -0.98 14.02 6.02
CA ILE A 17 -0.38 15.32 5.76
C ILE A 17 -1.52 16.32 5.55
N SER A 18 -1.59 17.37 6.36
CA SER A 18 -2.64 18.39 6.24
C SER A 18 -2.02 19.77 6.44
N GLU A 19 -2.28 20.67 5.51
CA GLU A 19 -1.78 22.05 5.57
C GLU A 19 -2.23 22.75 6.85
N GLY A 20 -1.25 23.22 7.64
CA GLY A 20 -1.48 23.92 8.90
C GLY A 20 -1.78 23.03 10.11
N LEU A 21 -1.64 21.71 9.98
CA LEU A 21 -1.75 20.75 11.07
C LEU A 21 -0.44 19.95 11.21
N PRO A 22 -0.18 19.37 12.40
CA PRO A 22 0.94 18.47 12.57
C PRO A 22 0.87 17.28 11.61
N LEU A 23 2.03 16.82 11.16
CA LEU A 23 2.15 15.60 10.41
C LEU A 23 1.83 14.42 11.32
N MET A 24 0.92 13.52 10.89
CA MET A 24 0.47 12.41 11.69
C MET A 24 0.81 11.07 11.06
N PHE A 25 1.25 10.12 11.87
CA PHE A 25 1.43 8.72 11.49
C PHE A 25 0.36 7.86 12.15
N ARG A 26 -0.14 6.86 11.42
CA ARG A 26 -0.95 5.80 12.01
C ARG A 26 -0.08 4.63 12.40
N ILE A 27 0.05 4.36 13.69
CA ILE A 27 0.87 3.26 14.25
C ILE A 27 -0.06 2.40 15.11
N ASP A 28 -0.11 1.11 14.83
CA ASP A 28 -0.99 0.13 15.52
C ASP A 28 -2.45 0.61 15.62
N GLY A 29 -2.95 1.24 14.54
CA GLY A 29 -4.32 1.77 14.45
C GLY A 29 -4.54 3.15 15.10
N HIS A 30 -3.58 3.68 15.85
CA HIS A 30 -3.66 4.98 16.52
C HIS A 30 -2.90 6.07 15.77
N LEU A 31 -3.43 7.29 15.81
CA LEU A 31 -2.73 8.45 15.25
C LEU A 31 -1.74 9.00 16.28
N ALA A 32 -0.51 9.22 15.84
CA ALA A 32 0.56 9.84 16.61
C ALA A 32 1.22 10.96 15.78
N GLU A 33 1.65 12.02 16.43
CA GLU A 33 2.43 13.06 15.75
C GLU A 33 3.77 12.50 15.28
N ALA A 34 4.13 12.83 14.04
CA ALA A 34 5.45 12.50 13.52
C ALA A 34 6.52 13.39 14.17
N PRO A 35 7.74 12.91 14.38
CA PRO A 35 8.84 13.69 14.97
C PRO A 35 9.43 14.70 13.96
N VAL A 36 8.59 15.25 13.09
CA VAL A 36 8.95 16.23 12.05
C VAL A 36 7.88 17.30 12.06
N GLN A 37 8.31 18.56 12.16
CA GLN A 37 7.43 19.71 12.07
C GLN A 37 7.64 20.41 10.73
N LEU A 38 6.53 20.67 10.04
CA LEU A 38 6.49 21.41 8.78
C LEU A 38 5.59 22.63 8.95
N SER A 39 6.00 23.75 8.38
CA SER A 39 5.14 24.90 8.21
C SER A 39 4.00 24.62 7.23
N ALA A 40 2.98 25.46 7.20
CA ALA A 40 1.86 25.31 6.26
C ALA A 40 2.34 25.32 4.79
N ASP A 41 3.28 26.21 4.46
CA ASP A 41 3.83 26.34 3.11
C ASP A 41 4.68 25.12 2.71
N GLU A 42 5.48 24.58 3.63
CA GLU A 42 6.27 23.36 3.41
C GLU A 42 5.34 22.15 3.23
N THR A 43 4.30 22.06 4.05
CA THR A 43 3.28 20.99 3.95
C THR A 43 2.57 21.04 2.60
N ARG A 44 2.13 22.23 2.17
CA ARG A 44 1.50 22.42 0.86
C ARG A 44 2.45 22.05 -0.28
N SER A 45 3.70 22.51 -0.22
CA SER A 45 4.73 22.19 -1.22
C SER A 45 5.01 20.70 -1.28
N LEU A 46 5.05 20.03 -0.12
CA LEU A 46 5.21 18.59 -0.04
C LEU A 46 4.05 17.86 -0.72
N ILE A 47 2.80 18.21 -0.41
CA ILE A 47 1.61 17.60 -1.03
C ILE A 47 1.64 17.77 -2.56
N LEU A 48 1.93 18.97 -3.04
CA LEU A 48 2.04 19.23 -4.48
C LEU A 48 3.17 18.45 -5.14
N SER A 49 4.26 18.18 -4.43
CA SER A 49 5.39 17.41 -4.94
C SER A 49 5.09 15.91 -5.11
N LEU A 50 4.04 15.39 -4.46
CA LEU A 50 3.62 13.98 -4.61
C LEU A 50 2.97 13.72 -5.95
N MET A 51 2.38 14.74 -6.58
CA MET A 51 1.59 14.65 -7.80
C MET A 51 2.41 14.99 -9.04
N ASP A 52 2.13 14.31 -10.14
CA ASP A 52 2.53 14.74 -11.46
C ASP A 52 1.70 15.95 -11.95
N GLU A 53 2.02 16.46 -13.12
CA GLU A 53 1.37 17.66 -13.66
C GLU A 53 -0.13 17.45 -13.95
N ALA A 54 -0.49 16.27 -14.44
CA ALA A 54 -1.88 15.93 -14.74
C ALA A 54 -2.77 15.89 -13.49
N HIS A 55 -2.28 15.25 -12.41
CA HIS A 55 -2.99 15.22 -11.13
C HIS A 55 -3.08 16.60 -10.47
N ARG A 56 -2.02 17.43 -10.59
CA ARG A 56 -2.06 18.82 -10.09
C ARG A 56 -3.08 19.67 -10.81
N GLU A 57 -3.18 19.53 -12.12
CA GLU A 57 -4.16 20.26 -12.93
C GLU A 57 -5.58 19.83 -12.57
N ALA A 58 -5.86 18.53 -12.47
CA ALA A 58 -7.16 17.99 -12.12
C ALA A 58 -7.63 18.49 -10.75
N ILE A 59 -6.78 18.40 -9.73
CA ILE A 59 -7.14 18.83 -8.37
C ILE A 59 -7.30 20.35 -8.24
N THR A 60 -6.60 21.13 -9.06
CA THR A 60 -6.63 22.59 -8.99
C THR A 60 -7.80 23.17 -9.78
N SER A 61 -8.10 22.61 -10.98
CA SER A 61 -9.14 23.10 -11.89
C SER A 61 -10.51 22.51 -11.59
N GLU A 62 -10.58 21.21 -11.30
CA GLU A 62 -11.84 20.49 -11.17
C GLU A 62 -12.23 20.22 -9.72
N ARG A 63 -11.34 20.47 -8.76
CA ARG A 63 -11.49 20.17 -7.33
C ARG A 63 -11.89 18.72 -7.07
N ILE A 64 -11.38 17.81 -7.90
CA ILE A 64 -11.57 16.37 -7.77
C ILE A 64 -10.40 15.81 -6.95
N ASP A 65 -10.69 14.91 -6.02
CA ASP A 65 -9.66 14.19 -5.29
C ASP A 65 -8.77 13.40 -6.25
N ALA A 66 -7.46 13.43 -6.02
CA ALA A 66 -6.50 12.66 -6.80
C ALA A 66 -6.10 11.39 -6.03
N ASP A 67 -6.25 10.22 -6.67
CA ASP A 67 -5.92 8.91 -6.11
C ASP A 67 -4.92 8.23 -7.05
N PHE A 68 -3.72 7.92 -6.57
CA PHE A 68 -2.67 7.36 -7.39
C PHE A 68 -1.67 6.54 -6.56
N ALA A 69 -0.88 5.70 -7.25
CA ALA A 69 0.23 4.97 -6.65
C ALA A 69 1.52 5.80 -6.71
N LEU A 70 2.29 5.81 -5.63
CA LEU A 70 3.59 6.44 -5.55
C LEU A 70 4.65 5.40 -5.17
N VAL A 71 5.77 5.42 -5.87
CA VAL A 71 6.96 4.65 -5.50
C VAL A 71 8.04 5.64 -5.06
N ALA A 72 8.39 5.59 -3.78
CA ALA A 72 9.48 6.39 -3.25
C ALA A 72 10.84 5.82 -3.71
N PRO A 73 11.93 6.61 -3.78
CA PRO A 73 13.24 6.13 -4.20
C PRO A 73 13.87 5.04 -3.31
N ASP A 74 13.42 4.92 -2.08
CA ASP A 74 13.78 3.80 -1.19
C ASP A 74 13.04 2.51 -1.55
N GLY A 75 12.22 2.52 -2.62
CA GLY A 75 11.38 1.43 -3.07
C GLY A 75 10.03 1.32 -2.34
N THR A 76 9.77 2.17 -1.35
CA THR A 76 8.49 2.18 -0.63
C THR A 76 7.36 2.52 -1.59
N ARG A 77 6.39 1.63 -1.68
CA ARG A 77 5.16 1.87 -2.44
C ARG A 77 4.07 2.38 -1.51
N SER A 78 3.32 3.35 -1.99
CA SER A 78 2.21 3.96 -1.26
C SER A 78 1.04 4.20 -2.19
N ARG A 79 -0.16 4.02 -1.71
CA ARG A 79 -1.36 4.60 -2.30
C ARG A 79 -1.53 5.99 -1.72
N VAL A 80 -1.68 6.97 -2.58
CA VAL A 80 -1.81 8.38 -2.21
C VAL A 80 -3.18 8.88 -2.61
N ASN A 81 -3.89 9.47 -1.66
CA ASN A 81 -5.09 10.25 -1.91
C ASN A 81 -4.80 11.69 -1.53
N VAL A 82 -4.98 12.62 -2.47
CA VAL A 82 -4.85 14.06 -2.26
C VAL A 82 -6.22 14.70 -2.43
N PHE A 83 -6.59 15.56 -1.50
CA PHE A 83 -7.87 16.25 -1.49
C PHE A 83 -7.77 17.65 -0.89
N TYR A 84 -8.81 18.46 -1.09
CA TYR A 84 -8.93 19.75 -0.42
C TYR A 84 -9.98 19.70 0.68
N GLN A 85 -9.63 20.17 1.86
CA GLN A 85 -10.52 20.33 3.00
C GLN A 85 -10.50 21.80 3.46
N GLN A 86 -11.66 22.47 3.44
CA GLN A 86 -11.79 23.87 3.85
C GLN A 86 -10.79 24.82 3.13
N GLY A 87 -10.52 24.56 1.86
CA GLY A 87 -9.59 25.34 1.03
C GLY A 87 -8.10 25.06 1.29
N ARG A 88 -7.77 24.07 2.13
CA ARG A 88 -6.41 23.63 2.43
C ARG A 88 -6.14 22.26 1.82
N ALA A 89 -4.92 22.07 1.35
CA ALA A 89 -4.50 20.80 0.80
C ALA A 89 -4.28 19.75 1.90
N ALA A 90 -4.69 18.52 1.64
CA ALA A 90 -4.43 17.38 2.49
C ALA A 90 -4.07 16.16 1.64
N ALA A 91 -3.27 15.26 2.20
CA ALA A 91 -2.92 13.99 1.58
C ALA A 91 -2.87 12.87 2.62
N THR A 92 -3.29 11.70 2.21
CA THR A 92 -3.10 10.46 2.97
C THR A 92 -2.30 9.48 2.13
N LEU A 93 -1.18 9.00 2.68
CA LEU A 93 -0.35 7.99 2.06
C LEU A 93 -0.50 6.70 2.85
N ARG A 94 -1.06 5.67 2.24
CA ARG A 94 -1.06 4.31 2.80
C ARG A 94 0.17 3.59 2.33
N LEU A 95 1.04 3.20 3.26
CA LEU A 95 2.26 2.46 2.97
C LEU A 95 1.90 1.00 2.67
N LEU A 96 2.36 0.49 1.53
CA LEU A 96 2.17 -0.92 1.19
C LEU A 96 3.25 -1.78 1.85
N ASN A 97 2.86 -2.97 2.28
CA ASN A 97 3.80 -3.91 2.89
C ASN A 97 4.68 -4.58 1.82
N ASP A 98 5.99 -4.51 1.99
CA ASP A 98 6.97 -5.20 1.11
C ASP A 98 7.31 -6.60 1.60
N SER A 99 7.01 -6.90 2.87
CA SER A 99 7.23 -8.23 3.45
C SER A 99 5.91 -8.99 3.48
N ILE A 100 5.88 -10.10 2.75
CA ILE A 100 4.76 -11.03 2.78
C ILE A 100 5.09 -12.08 3.85
N PRO A 101 4.29 -12.17 4.93
CA PRO A 101 4.50 -13.19 5.94
C PRO A 101 4.25 -14.58 5.35
N THR A 102 4.98 -15.57 5.83
CA THR A 102 4.75 -16.96 5.44
C THR A 102 3.48 -17.52 6.09
N LEU A 103 2.96 -18.61 5.56
CA LEU A 103 1.80 -19.30 6.14
C LEU A 103 2.06 -19.76 7.58
N GLU A 104 3.32 -20.11 7.88
CA GLU A 104 3.77 -20.50 9.23
C GLU A 104 3.79 -19.32 10.21
N GLU A 105 4.36 -18.19 9.79
CA GLU A 105 4.39 -16.95 10.59
C GLU A 105 2.99 -16.46 10.93
N LEU A 106 2.03 -16.71 10.03
CA LEU A 106 0.61 -16.40 10.25
C LEU A 106 -0.10 -17.44 11.14
N GLY A 107 0.58 -18.52 11.52
CA GLY A 107 -0.03 -19.62 12.29
C GLY A 107 -1.16 -20.35 11.53
N LEU A 108 -1.16 -20.30 10.20
CA LEU A 108 -2.21 -20.88 9.38
C LEU A 108 -2.06 -22.39 9.22
N PRO A 109 -3.16 -23.15 9.06
CA PRO A 109 -3.13 -24.59 8.94
C PRO A 109 -2.27 -25.06 7.74
N PRO A 110 -1.48 -26.14 7.89
CA PRO A 110 -0.63 -26.69 6.81
C PRO A 110 -1.38 -27.11 5.55
N VAL A 111 -2.67 -27.32 5.66
CA VAL A 111 -3.53 -27.65 4.50
C VAL A 111 -3.50 -26.56 3.43
N LEU A 112 -3.27 -25.28 3.79
CA LEU A 112 -3.20 -24.19 2.82
C LEU A 112 -2.01 -24.32 1.86
N LYS A 113 -0.88 -24.89 2.32
CA LYS A 113 0.23 -25.23 1.42
C LYS A 113 -0.19 -26.30 0.40
N LYS A 114 -0.85 -27.35 0.86
CA LYS A 114 -1.34 -28.42 -0.03
C LYS A 114 -2.32 -27.86 -1.06
N LEU A 115 -3.23 -26.97 -0.64
CA LEU A 115 -4.17 -26.32 -1.56
C LEU A 115 -3.45 -25.41 -2.55
N ALA A 116 -2.42 -24.67 -2.11
CA ALA A 116 -1.62 -23.83 -3.01
C ALA A 116 -0.80 -24.64 -4.03
N ASP A 117 -0.43 -25.88 -3.69
CA ASP A 117 0.33 -26.78 -4.56
C ASP A 117 -0.55 -27.52 -5.59
N GLU A 118 -1.89 -27.46 -5.46
CA GLU A 118 -2.80 -28.11 -6.42
C GLU A 118 -2.65 -27.49 -7.82
N PRO A 119 -2.53 -28.32 -8.88
CA PRO A 119 -2.26 -27.84 -10.23
C PRO A 119 -3.48 -27.17 -10.90
N ARG A 120 -4.67 -27.35 -10.35
CA ARG A 120 -5.94 -26.82 -10.90
C ARG A 120 -7.03 -26.83 -9.86
N GLY A 121 -8.00 -25.94 -10.00
CA GLY A 121 -9.15 -25.83 -9.12
C GLY A 121 -9.50 -24.37 -8.85
N LEU A 122 -10.39 -24.17 -7.92
CA LEU A 122 -10.80 -22.87 -7.41
C LEU A 122 -10.68 -22.88 -5.89
N ILE A 123 -10.01 -21.85 -5.35
CA ILE A 123 -9.92 -21.61 -3.89
C ILE A 123 -10.62 -20.29 -3.60
N LEU A 124 -11.58 -20.32 -2.67
CA LEU A 124 -12.29 -19.15 -2.20
C LEU A 124 -11.84 -18.81 -0.78
N VAL A 125 -11.35 -17.59 -0.59
CA VAL A 125 -11.00 -17.04 0.73
C VAL A 125 -12.02 -15.97 1.08
N THR A 126 -12.86 -16.25 2.07
CA THR A 126 -14.00 -15.39 2.43
C THR A 126 -13.91 -14.94 3.90
N GLY A 127 -14.56 -13.84 4.22
CA GLY A 127 -14.61 -13.29 5.59
C GLY A 127 -14.84 -11.77 5.58
N PRO A 128 -15.10 -11.16 6.73
CA PRO A 128 -15.28 -9.73 6.85
C PRO A 128 -14.00 -8.95 6.55
N THR A 129 -14.11 -7.63 6.39
CA THR A 129 -12.95 -6.75 6.26
C THR A 129 -12.05 -6.87 7.49
N GLY A 130 -10.73 -6.89 7.29
CA GLY A 130 -9.74 -7.04 8.37
C GLY A 130 -9.56 -8.46 8.91
N SER A 131 -10.23 -9.47 8.33
CA SER A 131 -10.08 -10.89 8.76
C SER A 131 -8.82 -11.59 8.24
N GLY A 132 -7.95 -10.91 7.51
CA GLY A 132 -6.70 -11.46 6.99
C GLY A 132 -6.82 -12.17 5.63
N LYS A 133 -7.90 -11.94 4.85
CA LYS A 133 -8.08 -12.57 3.52
C LYS A 133 -6.92 -12.26 2.58
N SER A 134 -6.62 -10.97 2.37
CA SER A 134 -5.55 -10.52 1.47
C SER A 134 -4.19 -11.02 1.93
N THR A 135 -3.94 -11.01 3.24
CA THR A 135 -2.69 -11.51 3.83
C THR A 135 -2.52 -13.01 3.62
N THR A 136 -3.61 -13.79 3.79
CA THR A 136 -3.63 -15.24 3.55
C THR A 136 -3.37 -15.55 2.07
N LEU A 137 -4.07 -14.86 1.15
CA LEU A 137 -3.86 -15.00 -0.28
C LEU A 137 -2.42 -14.64 -0.67
N ALA A 138 -1.89 -13.53 -0.13
CA ALA A 138 -0.51 -13.11 -0.38
C ALA A 138 0.49 -14.19 0.05
N ALA A 139 0.31 -14.76 1.24
CA ALA A 139 1.16 -15.84 1.74
C ALA A 139 1.09 -17.11 0.86
N MET A 140 -0.09 -17.48 0.37
CA MET A 140 -0.27 -18.62 -0.55
C MET A 140 0.40 -18.36 -1.91
N ILE A 141 0.22 -17.17 -2.48
CA ILE A 141 0.85 -16.76 -3.75
C ILE A 141 2.37 -16.73 -3.61
N ASP A 142 2.89 -16.20 -2.50
CA ASP A 142 4.33 -16.17 -2.26
C ASP A 142 4.92 -17.57 -2.06
N HIS A 143 4.16 -18.49 -1.46
CA HIS A 143 4.53 -19.91 -1.39
C HIS A 143 4.65 -20.51 -2.82
N ILE A 144 3.67 -20.30 -3.69
CA ILE A 144 3.72 -20.75 -5.10
C ILE A 144 4.93 -20.12 -5.81
N ASN A 145 5.14 -18.82 -5.65
CA ASN A 145 6.26 -18.08 -6.24
C ASN A 145 7.63 -18.63 -5.83
N LYS A 146 7.75 -19.12 -4.59
CA LYS A 146 8.99 -19.72 -4.06
C LYS A 146 9.20 -21.17 -4.48
N THR A 147 8.14 -21.91 -4.71
CA THR A 147 8.19 -23.39 -4.90
C THR A 147 7.98 -23.84 -6.34
N ARG A 148 7.25 -23.06 -7.15
CA ARG A 148 6.85 -23.42 -8.52
C ARG A 148 7.46 -22.47 -9.55
N SER A 149 7.49 -22.90 -10.81
CA SER A 149 7.99 -22.11 -11.94
C SER A 149 6.81 -21.79 -12.89
N ASP A 150 5.84 -21.06 -12.35
CA ASP A 150 4.59 -20.73 -13.03
C ASP A 150 4.55 -19.26 -13.46
N HIS A 151 3.59 -18.93 -14.34
CA HIS A 151 3.21 -17.55 -14.60
C HIS A 151 1.98 -17.23 -13.74
N ILE A 152 2.18 -16.35 -12.75
CA ILE A 152 1.15 -15.93 -11.81
C ILE A 152 0.62 -14.57 -12.26
N ILE A 153 -0.69 -14.44 -12.37
CA ILE A 153 -1.35 -13.17 -12.66
C ILE A 153 -2.30 -12.86 -11.51
N THR A 154 -2.16 -11.67 -10.93
CA THR A 154 -3.12 -11.15 -9.97
C THR A 154 -3.92 -10.00 -10.58
N ILE A 155 -5.19 -9.87 -10.16
CA ILE A 155 -6.06 -8.74 -10.46
C ILE A 155 -6.59 -8.25 -9.12
N GLU A 156 -6.19 -7.06 -8.71
CA GLU A 156 -6.35 -6.55 -7.35
C GLU A 156 -7.03 -5.17 -7.35
N ASP A 157 -7.77 -4.86 -6.28
CA ASP A 157 -8.46 -3.58 -6.12
C ASP A 157 -8.35 -3.09 -4.64
N PRO A 158 -7.26 -2.37 -4.30
CA PRO A 158 -5.98 -2.20 -5.00
C PRO A 158 -4.95 -3.29 -4.70
N ILE A 159 -3.73 -3.17 -5.25
CA ILE A 159 -2.58 -4.00 -4.86
C ILE A 159 -2.19 -3.67 -3.41
N GLU A 160 -2.24 -4.67 -2.52
CA GLU A 160 -1.86 -4.52 -1.10
C GLU A 160 -0.44 -5.01 -0.80
N TYR A 161 0.00 -6.06 -1.50
CA TYR A 161 1.33 -6.66 -1.34
C TYR A 161 2.07 -6.67 -2.67
N VAL A 162 3.37 -6.43 -2.62
CA VAL A 162 4.22 -6.48 -3.82
C VAL A 162 5.08 -7.72 -3.79
N TYR A 163 4.91 -8.56 -4.81
CA TYR A 163 5.71 -9.78 -4.94
C TYR A 163 7.02 -9.49 -5.66
N GLN A 164 8.10 -10.00 -5.10
CA GLN A 164 9.37 -10.07 -5.82
C GLN A 164 9.42 -11.40 -6.57
N GLY A 165 9.72 -11.38 -7.86
CA GLY A 165 9.88 -12.59 -8.64
C GLY A 165 10.96 -13.51 -8.03
N ARG A 166 10.63 -14.78 -7.85
CA ARG A 166 11.52 -15.82 -7.31
C ARG A 166 11.70 -16.92 -8.36
N ARG A 167 10.91 -17.98 -8.26
CA ARG A 167 10.89 -19.08 -9.23
C ARG A 167 9.81 -18.89 -10.30
N SER A 168 8.74 -18.17 -9.95
CA SER A 168 7.65 -17.82 -10.85
C SER A 168 7.78 -16.44 -11.45
N LEU A 169 7.18 -16.21 -12.61
CA LEU A 169 6.94 -14.90 -13.17
C LEU A 169 5.63 -14.36 -12.61
N ILE A 170 5.64 -13.17 -11.99
CA ILE A 170 4.42 -12.57 -11.43
C ILE A 170 4.09 -11.27 -12.14
N HIS A 171 2.86 -11.16 -12.63
CA HIS A 171 2.28 -9.91 -13.11
C HIS A 171 1.10 -9.52 -12.24
N GLN A 172 1.25 -8.40 -11.53
CA GLN A 172 0.19 -7.81 -10.71
C GLN A 172 -0.50 -6.70 -11.51
N ARG A 173 -1.81 -6.74 -11.57
CA ARG A 173 -2.62 -5.72 -12.23
C ARG A 173 -3.63 -5.15 -11.25
N GLU A 174 -3.74 -3.84 -11.25
CA GLU A 174 -4.75 -3.12 -10.49
C GLU A 174 -5.97 -2.86 -11.36
N VAL A 175 -7.16 -3.01 -10.78
CA VAL A 175 -8.42 -2.73 -11.48
C VAL A 175 -8.52 -1.22 -11.74
N GLY A 176 -8.76 -0.85 -12.99
CA GLY A 176 -8.88 0.57 -13.37
C GLY A 176 -7.56 1.27 -13.74
N ALA A 177 -6.42 0.55 -13.69
CA ALA A 177 -5.12 1.07 -14.10
C ALA A 177 -4.73 0.59 -15.51
#